data_abad59524870bfc555664c7b3f61bd0d
#
_entry.id   abad59524870bfc555664c7b3f61bd0d
#
_cell.length_a   1.000
_cell.length_b   1.000
_cell.length_c   1.000
_cell.angle_alpha   90.00
_cell.angle_beta   90.00
_cell.angle_gamma   90.00
#
_symmetry.space_group_name_H-M   'P 1'
#
loop_
_entity.id
_entity.type
_entity.pdbx_description
1 polymer ?
#
loop_
_entity_poly.entity_id
_entity_poly.type
_entity_poly.pdbx_seq_one_letter_code
_entity_poly.pdbx_strand_id
1 'polypeptide(L)'
;MNTTDLSTLSNHAINMIAIQQVQDFLSSTYVFRYNENTHRIVYKRISNDEEFHYLSDYEFNSILKDIKMANISCSRDLLRTVLFSDYVQKFNPFANYLNNLPDWDGTDYVSLLADSITTTDREYWLFCLRKWLVAMVASLKEEGVVNHTAIIFSGAQGIGKTRWFFMKFLI
;
A
#
# COMPACT_ATOMS: atom_id res chain seq x y z
N MET A 1 30.28 -27.26 -20.21
CA MET A 1 29.02 -26.67 -19.64
C MET A 1 27.92 -27.64 -20.04
N ASN A 2 27.38 -28.40 -19.08
CA ASN A 2 26.39 -29.44 -19.37
C ASN A 2 25.04 -28.77 -19.67
N THR A 3 24.61 -28.80 -20.91
CA THR A 3 23.22 -28.60 -21.29
C THR A 3 22.45 -29.85 -20.81
N THR A 4 21.81 -29.71 -19.66
CA THR A 4 20.86 -30.72 -19.15
C THR A 4 19.76 -30.84 -20.18
N ASP A 5 19.65 -32.04 -20.78
CA ASP A 5 18.72 -32.34 -21.87
C ASP A 5 17.28 -32.24 -21.32
N LEU A 6 16.55 -31.17 -21.67
CA LEU A 6 15.18 -30.88 -21.20
C LEU A 6 14.17 -31.99 -21.58
N SER A 7 14.53 -32.85 -22.51
CA SER A 7 13.68 -33.97 -22.98
C SER A 7 13.44 -35.07 -21.95
N THR A 8 14.25 -35.11 -20.86
CA THR A 8 14.16 -36.15 -19.81
C THR A 8 13.46 -35.67 -18.53
N LEU A 9 13.10 -34.40 -18.45
CA LEU A 9 12.43 -33.85 -17.26
C LEU A 9 10.92 -34.16 -17.27
N SER A 10 10.38 -34.48 -16.09
CA SER A 10 8.93 -34.58 -15.92
C SER A 10 8.25 -33.24 -16.16
N ASN A 11 6.97 -33.21 -16.58
CA ASN A 11 6.19 -31.97 -16.74
C ASN A 11 6.19 -31.13 -15.47
N HIS A 12 6.26 -31.75 -14.31
CA HIS A 12 6.36 -31.05 -13.01
C HIS A 12 7.67 -30.27 -12.87
N ALA A 13 8.80 -30.89 -13.22
CA ALA A 13 10.11 -30.24 -13.18
C ALA A 13 10.20 -29.06 -14.18
N ILE A 14 9.63 -29.23 -15.38
CA ILE A 14 9.56 -28.15 -16.38
C ILE A 14 8.76 -26.96 -15.86
N ASN A 15 7.63 -27.20 -15.24
CA ASN A 15 6.80 -26.14 -14.65
C ASN A 15 7.53 -25.40 -13.49
N MET A 16 8.23 -26.13 -12.62
CA MET A 16 9.02 -25.52 -11.55
C MET A 16 10.13 -24.62 -12.09
N ILE A 17 10.85 -25.08 -13.12
CA ILE A 17 11.90 -24.28 -13.78
C ILE A 17 11.30 -23.00 -14.38
N ALA A 18 10.16 -23.10 -15.04
CA ALA A 18 9.49 -21.95 -15.63
C ALA A 18 9.06 -20.91 -14.56
N ILE A 19 8.49 -21.37 -13.43
CA ILE A 19 8.13 -20.50 -12.31
C ILE A 19 9.38 -19.79 -11.79
N GLN A 20 10.48 -20.52 -11.54
CA GLN A 20 11.71 -19.93 -11.01
C GLN A 20 12.30 -18.90 -11.95
N GLN A 21 12.37 -19.18 -13.26
CA GLN A 21 12.86 -18.23 -14.25
C GLN A 21 12.04 -16.93 -14.29
N VAL A 22 10.72 -17.05 -14.19
CA VAL A 22 9.84 -15.88 -14.11
C VAL A 22 10.10 -15.08 -12.83
N GLN A 23 10.21 -15.74 -11.67
CA GLN A 23 10.48 -15.09 -10.40
C GLN A 23 11.86 -14.40 -10.39
N ASP A 24 12.89 -15.04 -10.93
CA ASP A 24 14.25 -14.48 -11.02
C ASP A 24 14.26 -13.22 -11.90
N PHE A 25 13.58 -13.27 -13.06
CA PHE A 25 13.44 -12.10 -13.93
C PHE A 25 12.69 -10.96 -13.23
N LEU A 26 11.57 -11.27 -12.61
CA LEU A 26 10.77 -10.27 -11.90
C LEU A 26 11.58 -9.63 -10.77
N SER A 27 12.28 -10.44 -9.96
CA SER A 27 13.08 -9.97 -8.83
C SER A 27 14.29 -9.13 -9.25
N SER A 28 14.84 -9.38 -10.44
CA SER A 28 15.96 -8.60 -10.99
C SER A 28 15.52 -7.28 -11.63
N THR A 29 14.26 -7.13 -11.99
CA THR A 29 13.78 -6.00 -12.80
C THR A 29 12.79 -5.13 -12.05
N TYR A 30 11.98 -5.71 -11.16
CA TYR A 30 10.88 -5.04 -10.50
C TYR A 30 10.85 -5.30 -8.99
N VAL A 31 10.26 -4.38 -8.25
CA VAL A 31 9.83 -4.58 -6.86
C VAL A 31 8.32 -4.54 -6.81
N PHE A 32 7.72 -5.58 -6.25
CA PHE A 32 6.26 -5.68 -6.08
C PHE A 32 5.89 -5.66 -4.60
N ARG A 33 4.73 -5.09 -4.29
CA ARG A 33 4.12 -5.13 -2.97
C ARG A 33 2.60 -5.28 -3.10
N TYR A 34 2.00 -6.10 -2.27
CA TYR A 34 0.56 -6.20 -2.15
C TYR A 34 0.08 -5.23 -1.06
N ASN A 35 -0.62 -4.17 -1.46
CA ASN A 35 -1.17 -3.20 -0.52
C ASN A 35 -2.43 -3.79 0.13
N GLU A 36 -2.37 -4.09 1.43
CA GLU A 36 -3.45 -4.72 2.18
C GLU A 36 -4.67 -3.83 2.37
N ASN A 37 -4.51 -2.50 2.33
CA ASN A 37 -5.62 -1.56 2.49
C ASN A 37 -6.44 -1.37 1.20
N THR A 38 -5.78 -1.39 0.05
CA THR A 38 -6.45 -1.21 -1.25
C THR A 38 -6.71 -2.53 -1.97
N HIS A 39 -6.18 -3.65 -1.46
CA HIS A 39 -6.20 -4.98 -2.07
C HIS A 39 -5.65 -4.99 -3.50
N ARG A 40 -4.61 -4.17 -3.75
CA ARG A 40 -3.98 -4.03 -5.06
C ARG A 40 -2.48 -4.27 -4.98
N ILE A 41 -1.93 -4.80 -6.06
CA ILE A 41 -0.49 -4.87 -6.25
C ILE A 41 0.00 -3.50 -6.70
N VAL A 42 1.07 -3.03 -6.06
CA VAL A 42 1.86 -1.88 -6.50
C VAL A 42 3.25 -2.36 -6.89
N TYR A 43 3.86 -1.70 -7.86
CA TYR A 43 5.18 -2.07 -8.35
C TYR A 43 6.00 -0.86 -8.74
N LYS A 44 7.32 -1.06 -8.82
CA LYS A 44 8.26 -0.13 -9.45
C LYS A 44 9.38 -0.89 -10.14
N ARG A 45 10.07 -0.26 -11.11
CA ARG A 45 11.30 -0.80 -11.71
C ARG A 45 12.49 -0.52 -10.79
N ILE A 46 13.42 -1.48 -10.70
CA ILE A 46 14.63 -1.32 -9.88
C ILE A 46 15.58 -0.26 -10.49
N SER A 47 15.61 -0.14 -11.83
CA SER A 47 16.50 0.77 -12.55
C SER A 47 16.17 2.25 -12.38
N ASN A 48 14.94 2.58 -11.97
CA ASN A 48 14.47 3.93 -11.81
C ASN A 48 14.15 4.17 -10.34
N ASP A 49 14.54 5.34 -9.81
CA ASP A 49 14.14 5.79 -8.46
C ASP A 49 12.68 6.30 -8.48
N GLU A 50 11.80 5.52 -9.12
CA GLU A 50 10.40 5.83 -9.31
C GLU A 50 9.58 5.48 -8.07
N GLU A 51 8.47 6.18 -7.91
CA GLU A 51 7.46 5.83 -6.93
C GLU A 51 6.73 4.54 -7.31
N PHE A 52 6.09 3.91 -6.31
CA PHE A 52 5.26 2.75 -6.56
C PHE A 52 3.97 3.13 -7.28
N HIS A 53 3.66 2.45 -8.38
CA HIS A 53 2.43 2.62 -9.17
C HIS A 53 1.54 1.38 -9.05
N TYR A 54 0.24 1.56 -9.24
CA TYR A 54 -0.68 0.43 -9.30
C TYR A 54 -0.42 -0.43 -10.53
N LEU A 55 -0.45 -1.76 -10.34
CA LEU A 55 -0.36 -2.71 -11.44
C LEU A 55 -1.72 -2.76 -12.16
N SER A 56 -1.87 -2.03 -13.25
CA SER A 56 -3.02 -2.10 -14.13
C SER A 56 -2.85 -3.21 -15.19
N ASP A 57 -3.91 -3.46 -15.96
CA ASP A 57 -3.81 -4.44 -17.06
C ASP A 57 -2.79 -4.02 -18.13
N TYR A 58 -2.56 -2.74 -18.32
CA TYR A 58 -1.56 -2.23 -19.24
C TYR A 58 -0.14 -2.61 -18.77
N GLU A 59 0.19 -2.32 -17.52
CA GLU A 59 1.49 -2.65 -16.93
C GLU A 59 1.70 -4.16 -16.84
N PHE A 60 0.67 -4.91 -16.46
CA PHE A 60 0.71 -6.37 -16.44
C PHE A 60 1.08 -6.96 -17.81
N ASN A 61 0.44 -6.48 -18.87
CA ASN A 61 0.74 -6.92 -20.24
C ASN A 61 2.12 -6.45 -20.70
N SER A 62 2.59 -5.27 -20.26
CA SER A 62 3.94 -4.77 -20.55
C SER A 62 5.00 -5.65 -19.89
N ILE A 63 4.80 -6.04 -18.63
CA ILE A 63 5.69 -6.97 -17.90
C ILE A 63 5.71 -8.34 -18.60
N LEU A 64 4.55 -8.87 -18.99
CA LEU A 64 4.48 -10.14 -19.73
C LEU A 64 5.26 -10.07 -21.06
N LYS A 65 5.16 -8.94 -21.77
CA LYS A 65 5.93 -8.70 -22.99
C LYS A 65 7.44 -8.69 -22.68
N ASP A 66 7.87 -8.00 -21.62
CA ASP A 66 9.29 -7.89 -21.24
C ASP A 66 9.87 -9.29 -20.87
N ILE A 67 9.12 -10.14 -20.15
CA ILE A 67 9.50 -11.54 -19.86
C ILE A 67 9.70 -12.34 -21.16
N LYS A 68 8.77 -12.21 -22.11
CA LYS A 68 8.87 -12.91 -23.41
C LYS A 68 10.03 -12.40 -24.25
N MET A 69 10.33 -11.10 -24.21
CA MET A 69 11.51 -10.54 -24.89
C MET A 69 12.84 -11.03 -24.30
N ALA A 70 12.84 -11.40 -23.00
CA ALA A 70 13.97 -12.06 -22.36
C ALA A 70 14.08 -13.58 -22.68
N ASN A 71 13.30 -14.09 -23.65
CA ASN A 71 13.22 -15.51 -24.03
C ASN A 71 12.80 -16.45 -22.88
N ILE A 72 12.03 -15.94 -21.91
CA ILE A 72 11.48 -16.74 -20.82
C ILE A 72 10.07 -17.19 -21.20
N SER A 73 9.82 -18.49 -21.10
CA SER A 73 8.49 -19.06 -21.36
C SER A 73 7.54 -18.67 -20.23
N CYS A 74 6.58 -17.79 -20.53
CA CYS A 74 5.59 -17.32 -19.56
C CYS A 74 4.23 -17.16 -20.22
N SER A 75 3.23 -17.83 -19.68
CA SER A 75 1.83 -17.59 -20.01
C SER A 75 1.26 -16.44 -19.14
N ARG A 76 0.13 -15.86 -19.58
CA ARG A 76 -0.60 -14.87 -18.77
C ARG A 76 -1.02 -15.45 -17.41
N ASP A 77 -1.47 -16.70 -17.40
CA ASP A 77 -1.94 -17.36 -16.17
C ASP A 77 -0.78 -17.66 -15.22
N LEU A 78 0.38 -18.07 -15.74
CA LEU A 78 1.58 -18.25 -14.93
C LEU A 78 2.01 -16.94 -14.26
N LEU A 79 2.12 -15.86 -15.03
CA LEU A 79 2.46 -14.54 -14.47
C LEU A 79 1.45 -14.11 -13.42
N ARG A 80 0.16 -14.30 -13.68
CA ARG A 80 -0.90 -13.98 -12.73
C ARG A 80 -0.77 -14.80 -11.44
N THR A 81 -0.53 -16.12 -11.57
CA THR A 81 -0.33 -16.99 -10.40
C THR A 81 0.85 -16.55 -9.56
N VAL A 82 1.98 -16.19 -10.17
CA VAL A 82 3.15 -15.70 -9.43
C VAL A 82 2.85 -14.37 -8.75
N LEU A 83 2.32 -13.38 -9.46
CA LEU A 83 2.09 -12.04 -8.90
C LEU A 83 0.98 -11.99 -7.84
N PHE A 84 0.01 -12.91 -7.87
CA PHE A 84 -1.08 -12.98 -6.89
C PHE A 84 -0.88 -14.13 -5.88
N SER A 85 0.38 -14.49 -5.61
CA SER A 85 0.78 -15.47 -4.61
C SER A 85 1.61 -14.83 -3.49
N ASP A 86 2.16 -15.63 -2.61
CA ASP A 86 3.10 -15.27 -1.55
C ASP A 86 4.47 -14.77 -2.06
N TYR A 87 4.74 -14.89 -3.36
CA TYR A 87 5.89 -14.25 -4.00
C TYR A 87 5.88 -12.73 -3.80
N VAL A 88 4.70 -12.10 -3.85
CA VAL A 88 4.54 -10.66 -3.61
C VAL A 88 4.28 -10.40 -2.14
N GLN A 89 5.23 -9.72 -1.49
CA GLN A 89 5.13 -9.42 -0.07
C GLN A 89 3.96 -8.47 0.23
N LYS A 90 3.23 -8.80 1.28
CA LYS A 90 2.20 -7.93 1.82
C LYS A 90 2.79 -6.67 2.43
N PHE A 91 2.13 -5.56 2.24
CA PHE A 91 2.54 -4.25 2.72
C PHE A 91 1.34 -3.45 3.20
N ASN A 92 1.37 -3.06 4.46
CA ASN A 92 0.40 -2.13 5.03
C ASN A 92 1.05 -0.73 5.12
N PRO A 93 0.66 0.23 4.25
CA PRO A 93 1.27 1.57 4.24
C PRO A 93 1.04 2.33 5.55
N PHE A 94 -0.11 2.16 6.19
CA PHE A 94 -0.42 2.82 7.46
C PHE A 94 0.41 2.25 8.60
N ALA A 95 0.50 0.93 8.72
CA ALA A 95 1.36 0.29 9.72
C ALA A 95 2.83 0.71 9.52
N ASN A 96 3.30 0.73 8.28
CA ASN A 96 4.65 1.18 7.96
C ASN A 96 4.88 2.64 8.34
N TYR A 97 3.94 3.53 8.02
CA TYR A 97 4.01 4.94 8.42
C TYR A 97 4.06 5.10 9.94
N LEU A 98 3.13 4.48 10.66
CA LEU A 98 3.02 4.60 12.11
C LEU A 98 4.25 4.01 12.85
N ASN A 99 4.83 2.93 12.31
CA ASN A 99 6.01 2.29 12.93
C ASN A 99 7.31 3.06 12.66
N ASN A 100 7.33 3.96 11.67
CA ASN A 100 8.48 4.80 11.34
C ASN A 100 8.34 6.24 11.85
N LEU A 101 7.30 6.54 12.63
CA LEU A 101 7.21 7.84 13.29
C LEU A 101 8.34 7.98 14.33
N PRO A 102 8.88 9.20 14.51
CA PRO A 102 9.82 9.46 15.59
C PRO A 102 9.17 9.23 16.95
N ASP A 103 10.00 9.02 17.97
CA ASP A 103 9.52 8.94 19.35
C ASP A 103 8.78 10.24 19.72
N TRP A 104 7.75 10.08 20.56
CA TRP A 104 6.97 11.21 21.01
C TRP A 104 7.83 12.17 21.86
N ASP A 105 7.83 13.43 21.48
CA ASP A 105 8.61 14.51 22.11
C ASP A 105 7.95 15.10 23.39
N GLY A 106 6.83 14.53 23.83
CA GLY A 106 6.06 15.00 24.97
C GLY A 106 5.01 16.08 24.66
N THR A 107 4.93 16.55 23.42
CA THR A 107 3.99 17.63 23.01
C THR A 107 2.58 17.06 22.78
N ASP A 108 1.56 17.69 23.38
CA ASP A 108 0.15 17.36 23.12
C ASP A 108 -0.34 17.99 21.79
N TYR A 109 0.06 17.37 20.68
CA TYR A 109 -0.34 17.81 19.34
C TYR A 109 -1.84 17.77 19.10
N VAL A 110 -2.58 16.93 19.83
CA VAL A 110 -4.05 16.87 19.70
C VAL A 110 -4.67 18.12 20.28
N SER A 111 -4.19 18.61 21.42
CA SER A 111 -4.62 19.89 21.98
C SER A 111 -4.27 21.06 21.07
N LEU A 112 -3.06 21.10 20.51
CA LEU A 112 -2.66 22.12 19.54
C LEU A 112 -3.53 22.11 18.28
N LEU A 113 -3.89 20.93 17.78
CA LEU A 113 -4.81 20.79 16.65
C LEU A 113 -6.22 21.29 17.03
N ALA A 114 -6.71 20.93 18.21
CA ALA A 114 -8.00 21.39 18.70
C ALA A 114 -8.07 22.93 18.82
N ASP A 115 -7.01 23.56 19.31
CA ASP A 115 -6.90 25.01 19.50
C ASP A 115 -6.78 25.79 18.18
N SER A 116 -6.53 25.13 17.07
CA SER A 116 -6.54 25.74 15.74
C SER A 116 -7.95 26.09 15.23
N ILE A 117 -9.00 25.71 15.96
CA ILE A 117 -10.41 26.04 15.70
C ILE A 117 -11.00 26.75 16.93
N THR A 118 -11.72 27.83 16.71
CA THR A 118 -12.58 28.44 17.75
C THR A 118 -13.92 27.72 17.78
N THR A 119 -14.26 27.11 18.91
CA THR A 119 -15.54 26.41 19.13
C THR A 119 -16.30 27.04 20.33
N THR A 120 -17.59 26.76 20.41
CA THR A 120 -18.41 27.19 21.53
C THR A 120 -18.12 26.46 22.83
N ASP A 121 -17.62 25.24 22.74
CA ASP A 121 -17.20 24.39 23.85
C ASP A 121 -15.89 23.69 23.49
N ARG A 122 -14.77 24.25 23.95
CA ARG A 122 -13.42 23.74 23.67
C ARG A 122 -13.18 22.39 24.32
N GLU A 123 -13.64 22.16 25.54
CA GLU A 123 -13.36 20.92 26.27
C GLU A 123 -14.08 19.73 25.61
N TYR A 124 -15.35 19.93 25.28
CA TYR A 124 -16.13 18.93 24.54
C TYR A 124 -15.54 18.65 23.15
N TRP A 125 -15.12 19.71 22.45
CA TRP A 125 -14.46 19.56 21.15
C TRP A 125 -13.17 18.74 21.25
N LEU A 126 -12.28 19.07 22.20
CA LEU A 126 -11.03 18.34 22.42
C LEU A 126 -11.29 16.87 22.78
N PHE A 127 -12.28 16.60 23.62
CA PHE A 127 -12.70 15.25 23.97
C PHE A 127 -13.16 14.46 22.72
N CYS A 128 -14.03 15.04 21.90
CA CYS A 128 -14.53 14.40 20.68
C CYS A 128 -13.41 14.16 19.67
N LEU A 129 -12.54 15.17 19.44
CA LEU A 129 -11.41 15.05 18.52
C LEU A 129 -10.45 13.93 18.95
N ARG A 130 -10.09 13.87 20.23
CA ARG A 130 -9.20 12.84 20.78
C ARG A 130 -9.80 11.44 20.61
N LYS A 131 -11.06 11.27 20.93
CA LYS A 131 -11.79 10.01 20.75
C LYS A 131 -11.81 9.56 19.28
N TRP A 132 -12.09 10.49 18.38
CA TRP A 132 -12.15 10.22 16.95
C TRP A 132 -10.78 9.84 16.38
N LEU A 133 -9.72 10.58 16.73
CA LEU A 133 -8.35 10.28 16.28
C LEU A 133 -7.87 8.90 16.78
N VAL A 134 -8.14 8.57 18.05
CA VAL A 134 -7.81 7.25 18.60
C VAL A 134 -8.55 6.13 17.86
N ALA A 135 -9.86 6.30 17.62
CA ALA A 135 -10.66 5.33 16.88
C ALA A 135 -10.20 5.18 15.42
N MET A 136 -9.79 6.29 14.78
CA MET A 136 -9.22 6.28 13.44
C MET A 136 -7.91 5.47 13.39
N VAL A 137 -6.97 5.72 14.30
CA VAL A 137 -5.70 5.00 14.37
C VAL A 137 -5.93 3.51 14.69
N ALA A 138 -6.83 3.21 15.63
CA ALA A 138 -7.17 1.83 15.96
C ALA A 138 -7.71 1.06 14.72
N SER A 139 -8.59 1.68 13.93
CA SER A 139 -9.12 1.05 12.72
C SER A 139 -8.09 0.86 11.60
N LEU A 140 -6.95 1.56 11.65
CA LEU A 140 -5.84 1.38 10.71
C LEU A 140 -4.84 0.30 11.17
N LYS A 141 -4.77 0.03 12.48
CA LYS A 141 -3.78 -0.90 13.07
C LYS A 141 -4.34 -2.29 13.33
N GLU A 142 -5.62 -2.40 13.66
CA GLU A 142 -6.22 -3.64 14.15
C GLU A 142 -7.28 -4.15 13.18
N GLU A 143 -7.10 -5.38 12.72
CA GLU A 143 -8.13 -6.05 11.90
C GLU A 143 -9.43 -6.22 12.70
N GLY A 144 -10.54 -5.89 12.04
CA GLY A 144 -11.88 -5.99 12.65
C GLY A 144 -12.31 -4.78 13.48
N VAL A 145 -11.43 -3.80 13.75
CA VAL A 145 -11.83 -2.55 14.37
C VAL A 145 -12.33 -1.58 13.30
N VAL A 146 -13.61 -1.23 13.37
CA VAL A 146 -14.24 -0.27 12.46
C VAL A 146 -14.58 1.01 13.21
N ASN A 147 -14.10 2.14 12.72
CA ASN A 147 -14.50 3.44 13.24
C ASN A 147 -15.85 3.85 12.67
N HIS A 148 -16.91 3.74 13.47
CA HIS A 148 -18.27 4.14 13.11
C HIS A 148 -18.58 5.61 13.44
N THR A 149 -17.58 6.40 13.81
CA THR A 149 -17.77 7.79 14.21
C THR A 149 -17.34 8.76 13.11
N ALA A 150 -18.02 9.91 13.04
CA ALA A 150 -17.68 11.00 12.15
C ALA A 150 -17.61 12.32 12.91
N ILE A 151 -16.70 13.20 12.51
CA ILE A 151 -16.69 14.59 13.00
C ILE A 151 -17.56 15.43 12.09
N ILE A 152 -18.52 16.14 12.68
CA ILE A 152 -19.43 17.05 11.97
C ILE A 152 -19.17 18.48 12.42
N PHE A 153 -18.74 19.35 11.50
CA PHE A 153 -18.59 20.77 11.75
C PHE A 153 -19.91 21.52 11.45
N SER A 154 -20.54 22.07 12.49
CA SER A 154 -21.72 22.90 12.39
C SER A 154 -21.35 24.37 12.58
N GLY A 155 -22.05 25.29 11.93
CA GLY A 155 -21.81 26.75 12.06
C GLY A 155 -22.14 27.50 10.78
N ALA A 156 -22.05 28.83 10.82
CA ALA A 156 -22.40 29.74 9.72
C ALA A 156 -21.64 29.42 8.42
N GLN A 157 -22.21 29.78 7.28
CA GLN A 157 -21.53 29.63 5.98
C GLN A 157 -20.32 30.58 5.91
N GLY A 158 -19.24 30.13 5.24
CA GLY A 158 -18.06 30.98 4.97
C GLY A 158 -17.02 31.05 6.08
N ILE A 159 -17.23 30.45 7.27
CA ILE A 159 -16.28 30.50 8.40
C ILE A 159 -15.05 29.57 8.25
N GLY A 160 -14.84 28.95 7.07
CA GLY A 160 -13.61 28.21 6.78
C GLY A 160 -13.60 26.74 7.21
N LYS A 161 -14.73 26.11 7.57
CA LYS A 161 -14.81 24.69 8.00
C LYS A 161 -14.10 23.73 7.05
N THR A 162 -14.44 23.79 5.76
CA THR A 162 -13.86 22.95 4.71
C THR A 162 -12.38 23.25 4.53
N ARG A 163 -11.98 24.53 4.52
CA ARG A 163 -10.59 24.96 4.39
C ARG A 163 -9.72 24.42 5.51
N TRP A 164 -10.20 24.46 6.76
CA TRP A 164 -9.46 23.92 7.90
C TRP A 164 -9.20 22.43 7.74
N PHE A 165 -10.21 21.66 7.34
CA PHE A 165 -10.07 20.22 7.13
C PHE A 165 -9.01 19.89 6.04
N PHE A 166 -9.09 20.57 4.90
CA PHE A 166 -8.11 20.38 3.82
C PHE A 166 -6.69 20.72 4.27
N MET A 167 -6.50 21.81 4.98
CA MET A 167 -5.18 22.26 5.43
C MET A 167 -4.55 21.37 6.53
N LYS A 168 -5.33 20.57 7.23
CA LYS A 168 -4.85 19.78 8.37
C LYS A 168 -4.78 18.27 8.10
N PHE A 169 -5.50 17.77 7.12
CA PHE A 169 -5.62 16.33 6.87
C PHE A 169 -5.32 15.89 5.44
N LEU A 170 -5.15 16.82 4.48
CA LEU A 170 -4.98 16.49 3.06
C LEU A 170 -3.72 17.08 2.43
N ILE A 171 -2.76 17.54 3.24
CA ILE A 171 -1.44 18.01 2.74
C ILE A 171 -0.41 16.90 2.93
#